data_f31f93f215155c3c66d10229c586beaf
#
_entry.id   f31f93f215155c3c66d10229c586beaf
#
_cell.length_a   1.000
_cell.length_b   1.000
_cell.length_c   1.000
_cell.angle_alpha   90.00
_cell.angle_beta   90.00
_cell.angle_gamma   90.00
#
_symmetry.space_group_name_H-M   'P 1'
#
loop_
_entity.id
_entity.type
_entity.pdbx_description
1 polymer ?
#
loop_
_entity_poly.entity_id
_entity_poly.type
_entity_poly.pdbx_seq_one_letter_code
_entity_poly.pdbx_strand_id
1 'polypeptide(L)'
;LTTALAQSSAIYVTLLSPFILGEKIGLVRWSAVIFGLIGVFLMINPISIINETSELSALGVYLAFGSALTHAALALILRRIGKTEHPATTALIHNLLTSLIITFTILCFGTKFYGKTGDYGIEILITPNNILYILISLGMIGSFVQYLMAQSYKYAEATILVTLRYLAIPLATLFGFI
;
A
#
# COMPACT_ATOMS: atom_id res chain seq x y z
N LEU A 1 -12.73 1.25 -8.93
CA LEU A 1 -13.45 1.31 -7.67
C LEU A 1 -12.63 0.73 -6.52
N THR A 2 -12.03 -0.47 -6.67
CA THR A 2 -11.18 -1.11 -5.66
C THR A 2 -10.02 -0.23 -5.22
N THR A 3 -9.37 0.47 -6.15
CA THR A 3 -8.27 1.40 -5.87
C THR A 3 -8.73 2.60 -5.03
N ALA A 4 -9.93 3.16 -5.33
CA ALA A 4 -10.51 4.25 -4.53
C ALA A 4 -10.84 3.79 -3.12
N LEU A 5 -11.43 2.61 -2.98
CA LEU A 5 -11.75 2.03 -1.68
C LEU A 5 -10.47 1.74 -0.87
N ALA A 6 -9.40 1.28 -1.51
CA ALA A 6 -8.10 1.09 -0.85
C ALA A 6 -7.50 2.42 -0.34
N GLN A 7 -7.74 3.53 -1.05
CA GLN A 7 -7.30 4.87 -0.60
C GLN A 7 -8.10 5.42 0.59
N SER A 8 -9.23 4.82 0.94
CA SER A 8 -9.97 5.16 2.16
C SER A 8 -9.17 4.91 3.44
N SER A 9 -8.03 4.21 3.35
CA SER A 9 -7.10 4.00 4.46
C SER A 9 -6.70 5.30 5.17
N ALA A 10 -6.64 6.43 4.45
CA ALA A 10 -6.35 7.73 5.03
C ALA A 10 -7.41 8.19 6.05
N ILE A 11 -8.69 7.89 5.80
CA ILE A 11 -9.77 8.18 6.76
C ILE A 11 -9.57 7.37 8.03
N TYR A 12 -9.30 6.06 7.90
CA TYR A 12 -9.09 5.18 9.05
C TYR A 12 -7.87 5.62 9.87
N VAL A 13 -6.75 5.99 9.21
CA VAL A 13 -5.58 6.54 9.91
C VAL A 13 -5.94 7.81 10.65
N THR A 14 -6.67 8.73 10.00
CA THR A 14 -7.04 10.02 10.60
C THR A 14 -7.99 9.79 11.80
N LEU A 15 -8.94 8.87 11.70
CA LEU A 15 -9.84 8.54 12.81
C LEU A 15 -9.14 7.86 13.99
N LEU A 16 -8.20 6.94 13.71
CA LEU A 16 -7.57 6.11 14.72
C LEU A 16 -6.31 6.74 15.34
N SER A 17 -5.66 7.67 14.64
CA SER A 17 -4.42 8.31 15.08
C SER A 17 -4.53 8.99 16.45
N PRO A 18 -5.60 9.73 16.81
CA PRO A 18 -5.74 10.32 18.14
C PRO A 18 -5.77 9.27 19.25
N PHE A 19 -6.45 8.15 19.00
CA PHE A 19 -6.64 7.10 20.02
C PHE A 19 -5.40 6.23 20.21
N ILE A 20 -4.68 5.91 19.11
CA ILE A 20 -3.54 4.99 19.12
C ILE A 20 -2.22 5.72 19.37
N LEU A 21 -2.05 6.90 18.78
CA LEU A 21 -0.79 7.64 18.76
C LEU A 21 -0.85 8.91 19.65
N GLY A 22 -2.04 9.34 20.08
CA GLY A 22 -2.24 10.59 20.81
C GLY A 22 -1.98 11.84 19.94
N GLU A 23 -2.00 11.72 18.62
CA GLU A 23 -1.77 12.83 17.71
C GLU A 23 -3.00 13.73 17.61
N LYS A 24 -2.82 15.05 17.79
CA LYS A 24 -3.91 16.01 17.64
C LYS A 24 -4.15 16.32 16.18
N ILE A 25 -5.35 16.01 15.68
CA ILE A 25 -5.72 16.24 14.29
C ILE A 25 -6.48 17.57 14.19
N GLY A 26 -5.87 18.54 13.54
CA GLY A 26 -6.49 19.83 13.24
C GLY A 26 -7.43 19.75 12.01
N LEU A 27 -8.31 20.77 11.88
CA LEU A 27 -9.26 20.88 10.76
C LEU A 27 -8.56 20.86 9.38
N VAL A 28 -7.36 21.44 9.28
CA VAL A 28 -6.58 21.44 8.03
C VAL A 28 -6.23 20.02 7.56
N ARG A 29 -5.95 19.10 8.48
CA ARG A 29 -5.65 17.70 8.12
C ARG A 29 -6.91 16.94 7.69
N TRP A 30 -8.03 17.18 8.36
CA TRP A 30 -9.32 16.66 7.96
C TRP A 30 -9.70 17.12 6.56
N SER A 31 -9.57 18.43 6.29
CA SER A 31 -9.86 18.96 4.94
C SER A 31 -8.94 18.34 3.88
N ALA A 32 -7.64 18.18 4.15
CA ALA A 32 -6.71 17.56 3.21
C ALA A 32 -7.07 16.11 2.87
N VAL A 33 -7.51 15.32 3.86
CA VAL A 33 -7.98 13.95 3.64
C VAL A 33 -9.25 13.93 2.80
N ILE A 34 -10.22 14.81 3.11
CA ILE A 34 -11.49 14.89 2.36
C ILE A 34 -11.24 15.33 0.92
N PHE A 35 -10.46 16.39 0.69
CA PHE A 35 -10.13 16.84 -0.66
C PHE A 35 -9.34 15.81 -1.45
N GLY A 36 -8.40 15.12 -0.83
CA GLY A 36 -7.67 14.03 -1.47
C GLY A 36 -8.59 12.89 -1.90
N LEU A 37 -9.55 12.52 -1.06
CA LEU A 37 -10.56 11.51 -1.40
C LEU A 37 -11.46 11.95 -2.54
N ILE A 38 -11.95 13.19 -2.52
CA ILE A 38 -12.75 13.75 -3.60
C ILE A 38 -11.96 13.70 -4.91
N GLY A 39 -10.67 14.08 -4.90
CA GLY A 39 -9.80 13.99 -6.06
C GLY A 39 -9.68 12.56 -6.62
N VAL A 40 -9.53 11.58 -5.75
CA VAL A 40 -9.50 10.16 -6.15
C VAL A 40 -10.83 9.72 -6.75
N PHE A 41 -11.96 10.10 -6.14
CA PHE A 41 -13.29 9.80 -6.68
C PHE A 41 -13.54 10.43 -8.06
N LEU A 42 -13.14 11.68 -8.24
CA LEU A 42 -13.27 12.36 -9.54
C LEU A 42 -12.43 11.69 -10.63
N MET A 43 -11.23 11.23 -10.29
CA MET A 43 -10.33 10.58 -11.22
C MET A 43 -10.84 9.21 -11.70
N ILE A 44 -11.55 8.48 -10.85
CA ILE A 44 -12.08 7.14 -11.17
C ILE A 44 -13.32 7.21 -12.07
N ASN A 45 -13.89 8.39 -12.27
CA ASN A 45 -15.11 8.59 -13.05
C ASN A 45 -16.26 7.65 -12.63
N PRO A 46 -16.90 7.89 -11.48
CA PRO A 46 -17.90 6.99 -10.91
C PRO A 46 -19.12 6.79 -11.83
N ILE A 47 -19.37 7.71 -12.75
CA ILE A 47 -20.50 7.63 -13.69
C ILE A 47 -20.28 6.50 -14.71
N SER A 48 -19.05 6.27 -15.16
CA SER A 48 -18.75 5.16 -16.08
C SER A 48 -18.91 3.80 -15.38
N ILE A 49 -18.65 3.73 -14.08
CA ILE A 49 -18.80 2.50 -13.29
C ILE A 49 -20.28 2.15 -13.07
N ILE A 50 -21.15 3.14 -12.94
CA ILE A 50 -22.60 2.93 -12.74
C ILE A 50 -23.25 2.45 -14.05
N ASN A 51 -22.74 2.91 -15.20
CA ASN A 51 -23.27 2.55 -16.51
C ASN A 51 -22.76 1.21 -17.05
N GLU A 52 -21.58 0.77 -16.60
CA GLU A 52 -21.12 -0.59 -16.85
C GLU A 52 -21.76 -1.49 -15.79
N THR A 53 -22.71 -2.32 -16.20
CA THR A 53 -23.34 -3.40 -15.43
C THR A 53 -22.35 -4.52 -15.08
N SER A 54 -21.11 -4.19 -14.74
CA SER A 54 -20.18 -5.13 -14.16
C SER A 54 -20.67 -5.43 -12.76
N GLU A 55 -21.13 -6.64 -12.53
CA GLU A 55 -21.46 -7.18 -11.22
C GLU A 55 -20.26 -6.92 -10.30
N LEU A 56 -20.34 -5.81 -9.56
CA LEU A 56 -19.40 -5.53 -8.48
C LEU A 56 -19.57 -6.67 -7.47
N SER A 57 -18.66 -7.63 -7.53
CA SER A 57 -18.67 -8.73 -6.58
C SER A 57 -18.63 -8.12 -5.17
N ALA A 58 -19.67 -8.38 -4.37
CA ALA A 58 -19.73 -7.93 -2.98
C ALA A 58 -18.43 -8.32 -2.24
N LEU A 59 -17.88 -9.48 -2.57
CA LEU A 59 -16.59 -9.96 -2.08
C LEU A 59 -15.45 -8.96 -2.40
N GLY A 60 -15.39 -8.42 -3.62
CA GLY A 60 -14.38 -7.45 -4.02
C GLY A 60 -14.44 -6.16 -3.20
N VAL A 61 -15.65 -5.71 -2.87
CA VAL A 61 -15.86 -4.53 -2.00
C VAL A 61 -15.38 -4.82 -0.58
N TYR A 62 -15.74 -5.95 0.00
CA TYR A 62 -15.28 -6.34 1.35
C TYR A 62 -13.76 -6.48 1.42
N LEU A 63 -13.13 -7.08 0.41
CA LEU A 63 -11.68 -7.22 0.33
C LEU A 63 -10.98 -5.86 0.21
N ALA A 64 -11.57 -4.91 -0.54
CA ALA A 64 -11.01 -3.56 -0.66
C ALA A 64 -11.08 -2.79 0.67
N PHE A 65 -12.18 -2.89 1.42
CA PHE A 65 -12.26 -2.32 2.77
C PHE A 65 -11.29 -2.99 3.74
N GLY A 66 -11.18 -4.32 3.72
CA GLY A 66 -10.19 -5.05 4.52
C GLY A 66 -8.76 -4.61 4.22
N SER A 67 -8.43 -4.43 2.94
CA SER A 67 -7.13 -3.89 2.49
C SER A 67 -6.88 -2.48 3.02
N ALA A 68 -7.88 -1.60 2.96
CA ALA A 68 -7.76 -0.23 3.47
C ALA A 68 -7.50 -0.21 4.99
N LEU A 69 -8.19 -1.08 5.74
CA LEU A 69 -8.00 -1.19 7.19
C LEU A 69 -6.61 -1.74 7.53
N THR A 70 -6.14 -2.73 6.80
CA THR A 70 -4.78 -3.31 6.99
C THR A 70 -3.69 -2.27 6.70
N HIS A 71 -3.85 -1.47 5.64
CA HIS A 71 -2.93 -0.37 5.33
C HIS A 71 -2.94 0.72 6.40
N ALA A 72 -4.11 1.02 6.97
CA ALA A 72 -4.22 1.97 8.07
C ALA A 72 -3.51 1.44 9.33
N ALA A 73 -3.75 0.17 9.67
CA ALA A 73 -3.07 -0.47 10.81
C ALA A 73 -1.54 -0.46 10.62
N LEU A 74 -1.06 -0.79 9.42
CA LEU A 74 0.37 -0.74 9.09
C LEU A 74 0.95 0.67 9.31
N ALA A 75 0.28 1.71 8.82
CA ALA A 75 0.73 3.09 8.98
C ALA A 75 0.84 3.51 10.46
N LEU A 76 -0.16 3.15 11.27
CA LEU A 76 -0.19 3.44 12.71
C LEU A 76 0.89 2.67 13.48
N ILE A 77 1.10 1.41 13.13
CA ILE A 77 2.16 0.57 13.71
C ILE A 77 3.54 1.13 13.36
N LEU A 78 3.79 1.43 12.07
CA LEU A 78 5.06 2.01 11.63
C LEU A 78 5.35 3.34 12.34
N ARG A 79 4.33 4.18 12.52
CA ARG A 79 4.48 5.43 13.27
C ARG A 79 4.80 5.20 14.74
N ARG A 80 4.16 4.21 15.36
CA ARG A 80 4.41 3.87 16.76
C ARG A 80 5.82 3.31 16.95
N ILE A 81 6.22 2.36 16.12
CA ILE A 81 7.54 1.72 16.17
C ILE A 81 8.64 2.72 15.78
N GLY A 82 8.39 3.59 14.80
CA GLY A 82 9.36 4.59 14.34
C GLY A 82 9.81 5.58 15.43
N LYS A 83 9.07 5.69 16.54
CA LYS A 83 9.49 6.50 17.70
C LYS A 83 10.55 5.82 18.57
N THR A 84 10.64 4.50 18.55
CA THR A 84 11.50 3.70 19.42
C THR A 84 12.61 2.99 18.66
N GLU A 85 12.33 2.53 17.43
CA GLU A 85 13.23 1.67 16.67
C GLU A 85 13.95 2.41 15.54
N HIS A 86 15.09 1.84 15.14
CA HIS A 86 15.82 2.36 13.99
C HIS A 86 15.10 1.98 12.68
N PRO A 87 14.96 2.91 11.70
CA PRO A 87 14.23 2.65 10.45
C PRO A 87 14.75 1.44 9.66
N ALA A 88 16.06 1.20 9.68
CA ALA A 88 16.65 0.06 8.99
C ALA A 88 16.21 -1.28 9.62
N THR A 89 16.11 -1.35 10.95
CA THR A 89 15.63 -2.54 11.66
C THR A 89 14.18 -2.83 11.30
N THR A 90 13.34 -1.80 11.30
CA THR A 90 11.92 -1.92 10.94
C THR A 90 11.75 -2.40 9.49
N ALA A 91 12.50 -1.82 8.54
CA ALA A 91 12.46 -2.22 7.14
C ALA A 91 12.96 -3.66 6.93
N LEU A 92 14.05 -4.04 7.61
CA LEU A 92 14.62 -5.38 7.51
C LEU A 92 13.65 -6.43 8.04
N ILE A 93 13.08 -6.22 9.23
CA ILE A 93 12.12 -7.16 9.83
C ILE A 93 10.87 -7.27 8.96
N HIS A 94 10.35 -6.15 8.43
CA HIS A 94 9.21 -6.17 7.53
C HIS A 94 9.48 -7.01 6.27
N ASN A 95 10.61 -6.79 5.60
CA ASN A 95 10.98 -7.53 4.40
C ASN A 95 11.21 -9.02 4.68
N LEU A 96 11.86 -9.35 5.81
CA LEU A 96 12.07 -10.73 6.23
C LEU A 96 10.75 -11.45 6.49
N LEU A 97 9.86 -10.87 7.30
CA LEU A 97 8.56 -11.46 7.62
C LEU A 97 7.71 -11.63 6.36
N THR A 98 7.68 -10.63 5.50
CA THR A 98 6.93 -10.71 4.22
C THR A 98 7.48 -11.83 3.35
N SER A 99 8.81 -11.94 3.21
CA SER A 99 9.45 -13.01 2.43
C SER A 99 9.13 -14.39 3.01
N LEU A 100 9.21 -14.56 4.33
CA LEU A 100 8.88 -15.81 5.00
C LEU A 100 7.40 -16.20 4.80
N ILE A 101 6.47 -15.24 4.95
CA ILE A 101 5.04 -15.49 4.76
C ILE A 101 4.76 -15.90 3.31
N ILE A 102 5.33 -15.18 2.33
CA ILE A 102 5.15 -15.51 0.91
C ILE A 102 5.71 -16.91 0.61
N THR A 103 6.93 -17.20 1.07
CA THR A 103 7.55 -18.52 0.87
C THR A 103 6.72 -19.62 1.50
N PHE A 104 6.27 -19.43 2.74
CA PHE A 104 5.41 -20.39 3.43
C PHE A 104 4.08 -20.61 2.68
N THR A 105 3.46 -19.53 2.19
CA THR A 105 2.21 -19.62 1.45
C THR A 105 2.38 -20.38 0.12
N ILE A 106 3.50 -20.15 -0.59
CA ILE A 106 3.83 -20.89 -1.82
C ILE A 106 4.06 -22.37 -1.52
N LEU A 107 4.74 -22.70 -0.43
CA LEU A 107 4.99 -24.09 -0.04
C LEU A 107 3.69 -24.83 0.33
N CYS A 108 2.76 -24.16 1.02
CA CYS A 108 1.52 -24.77 1.49
C CYS A 108 0.44 -24.87 0.40
N PHE A 109 0.30 -23.85 -0.42
CA PHE A 109 -0.82 -23.69 -1.38
C PHE A 109 -0.39 -23.70 -2.84
N GLY A 110 0.91 -23.73 -3.11
CA GLY A 110 1.47 -23.64 -4.45
C GLY A 110 1.40 -22.23 -5.04
N THR A 111 2.03 -22.07 -6.21
CA THR A 111 2.11 -20.77 -6.92
C THR A 111 0.75 -20.29 -7.43
N LYS A 112 -0.18 -21.20 -7.69
CA LYS A 112 -1.56 -20.90 -8.18
C LYS A 112 -2.36 -20.02 -7.20
N PHE A 113 -2.00 -19.99 -5.92
CA PHE A 113 -2.65 -19.12 -4.94
C PHE A 113 -2.53 -17.63 -5.31
N TYR A 114 -1.45 -17.23 -5.96
CA TYR A 114 -1.21 -15.86 -6.43
C TYR A 114 -1.76 -15.58 -7.83
N GLY A 115 -2.63 -16.47 -8.37
CA GLY A 115 -3.24 -16.34 -9.67
C GLY A 115 -2.23 -16.45 -10.81
N LYS A 116 -2.51 -15.80 -11.95
CA LYS A 116 -1.64 -15.84 -13.13
C LYS A 116 -0.20 -15.39 -12.88
N THR A 117 0.01 -14.50 -11.91
CA THR A 117 1.35 -14.04 -11.51
C THR A 117 2.16 -15.12 -10.81
N GLY A 118 1.50 -16.10 -10.19
CA GLY A 118 2.16 -17.22 -9.51
C GLY A 118 2.73 -18.26 -10.46
N ASP A 119 2.18 -18.39 -11.67
CA ASP A 119 2.62 -19.38 -12.64
C ASP A 119 4.03 -19.13 -13.20
N TYR A 120 4.50 -17.87 -13.11
CA TYR A 120 5.86 -17.50 -13.55
C TYR A 120 6.94 -17.69 -12.47
N GLY A 121 6.57 -18.10 -11.24
CA GLY A 121 7.45 -18.00 -10.08
C GLY A 121 8.73 -18.84 -10.15
N ILE A 122 8.69 -20.05 -10.68
CA ILE A 122 9.85 -20.96 -10.73
C ILE A 122 10.55 -20.87 -12.10
N GLU A 123 9.81 -20.73 -13.18
CA GLU A 123 10.38 -20.61 -14.53
C GLU A 123 11.24 -19.34 -14.68
N ILE A 124 10.91 -18.25 -13.99
CA ILE A 124 11.68 -17.00 -13.98
C ILE A 124 13.09 -17.22 -13.40
N LEU A 125 13.24 -18.10 -12.43
CA LEU A 125 14.56 -18.41 -11.85
C LEU A 125 15.44 -19.23 -12.79
N ILE A 126 14.86 -19.90 -13.77
CA ILE A 126 15.53 -20.79 -14.71
C ILE A 126 15.77 -20.11 -16.07
N THR A 127 15.10 -18.96 -16.31
CA THR A 127 15.19 -18.23 -17.60
C THR A 127 16.45 -17.32 -17.66
N PRO A 128 16.87 -16.90 -18.88
CA PRO A 128 18.20 -16.30 -19.10
C PRO A 128 18.52 -15.12 -18.21
N ASN A 129 19.78 -14.95 -17.92
CA ASN A 129 20.45 -14.04 -16.98
C ASN A 129 19.85 -12.63 -16.80
N ASN A 130 19.18 -12.08 -17.81
CA ASN A 130 18.63 -10.72 -17.74
C ASN A 130 17.47 -10.55 -16.75
N ILE A 131 16.65 -11.58 -16.56
CA ILE A 131 15.50 -11.50 -15.64
C ILE A 131 15.96 -11.53 -14.20
N LEU A 132 17.01 -12.28 -13.89
CA LEU A 132 17.59 -12.32 -12.54
C LEU A 132 18.11 -10.93 -12.13
N TYR A 133 18.79 -10.21 -13.04
CA TYR A 133 19.25 -8.85 -12.76
C TYR A 133 18.09 -7.87 -12.53
N ILE A 134 17.00 -8.00 -13.28
CA ILE A 134 15.80 -7.19 -13.09
C ILE A 134 15.16 -7.48 -11.72
N LEU A 135 15.05 -8.75 -11.33
CA LEU A 135 14.49 -9.13 -10.03
C LEU A 135 15.36 -8.63 -8.86
N ILE A 136 16.67 -8.75 -8.97
CA ILE A 136 17.59 -8.23 -7.96
C ILE A 136 17.46 -6.71 -7.83
N SER A 137 17.44 -5.99 -8.96
CA SER A 137 17.31 -4.53 -8.97
C SER A 137 15.95 -4.08 -8.37
N LEU A 138 14.86 -4.77 -8.70
CA LEU A 138 13.53 -4.53 -8.10
C LEU A 138 13.54 -4.78 -6.58
N GLY A 139 14.18 -5.85 -6.13
CA GLY A 139 14.33 -6.15 -4.71
C GLY A 139 15.13 -5.08 -3.97
N MET A 140 16.23 -4.60 -4.56
CA MET A 140 17.04 -3.51 -3.98
C MET A 140 16.23 -2.20 -3.90
N ILE A 141 15.56 -1.81 -4.98
CA ILE A 141 14.72 -0.61 -5.01
C ILE A 141 13.58 -0.74 -3.99
N GLY A 142 12.91 -1.88 -3.95
CA GLY A 142 11.84 -2.14 -2.99
C GLY A 142 12.30 -2.05 -1.53
N SER A 143 13.47 -2.61 -1.21
CA SER A 143 14.05 -2.53 0.12
C SER A 143 14.44 -1.09 0.50
N PHE A 144 14.95 -0.34 -0.45
CA PHE A 144 15.28 1.08 -0.25
C PHE A 144 14.02 1.92 -0.02
N VAL A 145 12.95 1.68 -0.78
CA VAL A 145 11.64 2.33 -0.58
C VAL A 145 11.08 2.01 0.81
N GLN A 146 11.18 0.77 1.26
CA GLN A 146 10.73 0.38 2.61
C GLN A 146 11.53 1.09 3.70
N TYR A 147 12.83 1.22 3.52
CA TYR A 147 13.67 2.00 4.44
C TYR A 147 13.25 3.46 4.51
N LEU A 148 13.06 4.12 3.35
CA LEU A 148 12.60 5.51 3.29
C LEU A 148 11.21 5.68 3.90
N MET A 149 10.33 4.71 3.68
CA MET A 149 8.99 4.69 4.29
C MET A 149 9.08 4.61 5.81
N ALA A 150 9.86 3.69 6.35
CA ALA A 150 10.07 3.57 7.80
C ALA A 150 10.68 4.85 8.38
N GLN A 151 11.63 5.46 7.66
CA GLN A 151 12.25 6.71 8.07
C GLN A 151 11.26 7.89 8.07
N SER A 152 10.38 7.97 7.07
CA SER A 152 9.37 9.02 7.02
C SER A 152 8.40 8.95 8.20
N TYR A 153 7.96 7.77 8.59
CA TYR A 153 7.12 7.57 9.78
C TYR A 153 7.81 7.88 11.10
N LYS A 154 9.14 7.91 11.13
CA LYS A 154 9.89 8.37 12.30
C LYS A 154 9.76 9.88 12.50
N TYR A 155 9.84 10.65 11.44
CA TYR A 155 9.91 12.11 11.51
C TYR A 155 8.57 12.81 11.32
N ALA A 156 7.64 12.23 10.57
CA ALA A 156 6.36 12.84 10.24
C ALA A 156 5.17 12.06 10.85
N GLU A 157 4.09 12.77 11.11
CA GLU A 157 2.85 12.17 11.61
C GLU A 157 2.18 11.28 10.55
N ALA A 158 1.55 10.20 11.00
CA ALA A 158 0.93 9.22 10.12
C ALA A 158 -0.11 9.83 9.17
N THR A 159 -0.92 10.76 9.67
CA THR A 159 -1.95 11.46 8.88
C THR A 159 -1.40 12.25 7.71
N ILE A 160 -0.25 12.93 7.89
CA ILE A 160 0.41 13.70 6.82
C ILE A 160 0.92 12.75 5.74
N LEU A 161 1.60 11.69 6.14
CA LEU A 161 2.19 10.74 5.20
C LEU A 161 1.14 10.01 4.36
N VAL A 162 0.04 9.60 4.99
CA VAL A 162 -1.05 8.93 4.26
C VAL A 162 -1.76 9.89 3.30
N THR A 163 -1.90 11.16 3.65
CA THR A 163 -2.44 12.18 2.74
C THR A 163 -1.53 12.42 1.54
N LEU A 164 -0.20 12.45 1.74
CA LEU A 164 0.77 12.58 0.65
C LEU A 164 0.73 11.39 -0.35
N ARG A 165 0.28 10.22 0.08
CA ARG A 165 0.09 9.07 -0.84
C ARG A 165 -0.91 9.34 -1.95
N TYR A 166 -1.84 10.27 -1.79
CA TYR A 166 -2.75 10.67 -2.88
C TYR A 166 -2.00 11.24 -4.08
N LEU A 167 -0.83 11.85 -3.87
CA LEU A 167 0.02 12.35 -4.97
C LEU A 167 0.57 11.23 -5.86
N ALA A 168 0.63 10.00 -5.37
CA ALA A 168 1.11 8.88 -6.16
C ALA A 168 0.22 8.59 -7.38
N ILE A 169 -1.09 8.88 -7.29
CA ILE A 169 -2.03 8.61 -8.38
C ILE A 169 -1.77 9.54 -9.59
N PRO A 170 -1.78 10.89 -9.45
CA PRO A 170 -1.48 11.77 -10.58
C PRO A 170 -0.05 11.60 -11.11
N LEU A 171 0.91 11.28 -10.24
CA LEU A 171 2.27 10.98 -10.70
C LEU A 171 2.32 9.68 -11.51
N ALA A 172 1.65 8.62 -11.07
CA ALA A 172 1.59 7.36 -11.81
C ALA A 172 0.94 7.53 -13.18
N THR A 173 -0.12 8.36 -13.28
CA THR A 173 -0.74 8.67 -14.59
C THR A 173 0.19 9.47 -15.48
N LEU A 174 0.91 10.45 -14.93
CA LEU A 174 1.88 11.24 -15.69
C LEU A 174 2.98 10.34 -16.29
N PHE A 175 3.55 9.44 -15.48
CA PHE A 175 4.57 8.50 -15.94
C PHE A 175 4.03 7.38 -16.84
N GLY A 176 2.75 7.07 -16.77
CA GLY A 176 2.10 6.08 -17.63
C GLY A 176 1.79 6.62 -19.04
N PHE A 177 1.90 7.94 -19.27
CA PHE A 177 1.75 8.57 -20.58
C PHE A 177 3.09 8.70 -21.36
N ILE A 178 4.22 8.41 -20.74
CA ILE A 178 5.55 8.43 -21.34
C ILE A 178 5.92 7.00 -21.76
#